data_eaa23a79e14340964e96a1f31522c4c2
#
_entry.id   eaa23a79e14340964e96a1f31522c4c2
#
_cell.length_a   1.000
_cell.length_b   1.000
_cell.length_c   1.000
_cell.angle_alpha   90.00
_cell.angle_beta   90.00
_cell.angle_gamma   90.00
#
_symmetry.space_group_name_H-M   'P 1'
#
loop_
_entity.id
_entity.type
_entity.pdbx_description
1 polymer ?
#
loop_
_entity_poly.entity_id
_entity_poly.type
_entity_poly.pdbx_seq_one_letter_code
_entity_poly.pdbx_strand_id
1 'polypeptide(L)'
;MHSAPPLRRTRSNVLVHPARWPSVDTGAKHLVELKARYEDLGKARALLSGATSLGTFVQSDTYFSLGERRLKLRSTDGVKEGQLVYYERPDASGVKESQVLLATVSDGAAVREMLTRVFPVQAEVRKTREVYRFQGVQVHLDTVAGLGKFLEFEKILADDSEREEGRKTLEALRRYFQIPEEDLMASSYSDLVESG
;
A
#
# COMPACT_ATOMS: atom_id res chain seq x y z
N MET A 1 -16.84 -4.33 73.98
CA MET A 1 -15.77 -4.47 72.95
C MET A 1 -16.19 -5.52 71.95
N HIS A 2 -16.79 -5.10 70.81
CA HIS A 2 -17.19 -5.99 69.73
C HIS A 2 -16.26 -5.77 68.56
N SER A 3 -15.45 -6.81 68.29
CA SER A 3 -14.52 -6.83 67.19
C SER A 3 -15.23 -7.21 65.91
N ALA A 4 -15.18 -6.34 64.87
CA ALA A 4 -15.74 -6.63 63.54
C ALA A 4 -14.82 -7.59 62.77
N PRO A 5 -15.36 -8.52 61.97
CA PRO A 5 -14.57 -9.43 61.14
C PRO A 5 -14.01 -8.74 59.91
N PRO A 6 -12.86 -9.20 59.36
CA PRO A 6 -12.23 -8.60 58.20
C PRO A 6 -13.01 -8.90 56.91
N LEU A 7 -13.16 -7.88 56.08
CA LEU A 7 -13.73 -7.96 54.72
C LEU A 7 -12.87 -8.83 53.80
N ARG A 8 -13.42 -9.96 53.34
CA ARG A 8 -12.86 -10.78 52.29
C ARG A 8 -12.95 -10.01 50.97
N ARG A 9 -11.80 -9.66 50.39
CA ARG A 9 -11.70 -9.23 49.00
C ARG A 9 -11.95 -10.43 48.09
N THR A 10 -13.10 -10.48 47.46
CA THR A 10 -13.38 -11.36 46.32
C THR A 10 -12.66 -10.81 45.10
N ARG A 11 -11.63 -11.52 44.62
CA ARG A 11 -11.04 -11.31 43.30
C ARG A 11 -12.09 -11.82 42.28
N SER A 12 -12.79 -10.93 41.61
CA SER A 12 -13.54 -11.25 40.42
C SER A 12 -12.56 -11.51 39.29
N ASN A 13 -12.33 -12.77 38.98
CA ASN A 13 -11.71 -13.18 37.72
C ASN A 13 -12.71 -12.86 36.60
N VAL A 14 -12.63 -11.67 36.03
CA VAL A 14 -13.26 -11.40 34.76
C VAL A 14 -12.43 -12.13 33.70
N LEU A 15 -12.89 -13.30 33.28
CA LEU A 15 -12.43 -13.95 32.08
C LEU A 15 -12.80 -13.05 30.90
N VAL A 16 -11.88 -12.20 30.48
CA VAL A 16 -11.99 -11.49 29.21
C VAL A 16 -11.83 -12.56 28.13
N HIS A 17 -12.96 -13.09 27.66
CA HIS A 17 -12.96 -13.83 26.42
C HIS A 17 -12.45 -12.87 25.32
N PRO A 18 -11.44 -13.26 24.54
CA PRO A 18 -11.08 -12.45 23.38
C PRO A 18 -12.33 -12.34 22.52
N ALA A 19 -12.86 -11.13 22.38
CA ALA A 19 -13.97 -10.87 21.50
C ALA A 19 -13.57 -11.38 20.12
N ARG A 20 -14.20 -12.45 19.65
CA ARG A 20 -14.12 -12.87 18.27
C ARG A 20 -14.81 -11.74 17.49
N TRP A 21 -13.99 -10.86 16.95
CA TRP A 21 -14.48 -9.91 15.95
C TRP A 21 -15.12 -10.74 14.85
N PRO A 22 -16.37 -10.41 14.43
CA PRO A 22 -16.95 -11.07 13.27
C PRO A 22 -15.93 -10.96 12.15
N SER A 23 -15.72 -12.03 11.40
CA SER A 23 -14.92 -12.01 10.19
C SER A 23 -15.59 -11.02 9.24
N VAL A 24 -15.15 -9.77 9.30
CA VAL A 24 -15.48 -8.78 8.28
C VAL A 24 -14.85 -9.37 7.03
N ASP A 25 -15.63 -9.56 5.98
CA ASP A 25 -15.07 -9.75 4.66
C ASP A 25 -14.26 -8.49 4.36
N THR A 26 -12.97 -8.57 4.67
CA THR A 26 -12.07 -7.41 4.67
C THR A 26 -11.73 -6.95 3.26
N GLY A 27 -12.34 -7.57 2.22
CA GLY A 27 -12.07 -7.20 0.84
C GLY A 27 -10.58 -7.24 0.51
N ALA A 28 -9.84 -8.19 1.13
CA ALA A 28 -8.42 -8.39 0.84
C ALA A 28 -8.28 -8.62 -0.67
N LYS A 29 -7.50 -7.75 -1.31
CA LYS A 29 -7.21 -7.87 -2.72
C LYS A 29 -5.89 -8.62 -2.86
N HIS A 30 -5.91 -9.67 -3.66
CA HIS A 30 -4.70 -10.30 -4.16
C HIS A 30 -4.31 -9.58 -5.43
N LEU A 31 -3.06 -9.15 -5.52
CA LEU A 31 -2.54 -8.52 -6.71
C LEU A 31 -1.13 -8.97 -7.02
N VAL A 32 -0.77 -8.87 -8.29
CA VAL A 32 0.61 -8.92 -8.74
C VAL A 32 1.03 -7.51 -9.14
N GLU A 33 2.25 -7.14 -8.77
CA GLU A 33 2.81 -5.83 -9.05
C GLU A 33 4.24 -5.92 -9.57
N LEU A 34 4.64 -4.96 -10.38
CA LEU A 34 6.00 -4.74 -10.82
C LEU A 34 6.29 -3.26 -10.75
N LYS A 35 7.43 -2.88 -10.18
CA LYS A 35 7.89 -1.50 -10.09
C LYS A 35 9.29 -1.39 -10.66
N ALA A 36 9.53 -0.28 -11.36
CA ALA A 36 10.84 0.02 -11.94
C ALA A 36 11.16 1.52 -11.87
N ARG A 37 12.45 1.87 -11.87
CA ARG A 37 12.89 3.22 -12.24
C ARG A 37 12.59 3.44 -13.71
N TYR A 38 12.12 4.65 -14.07
CA TYR A 38 11.77 4.95 -15.45
C TYR A 38 11.85 6.45 -15.74
N GLU A 39 12.96 6.91 -16.24
CA GLU A 39 13.24 8.35 -16.35
C GLU A 39 12.39 9.06 -17.41
N ASP A 40 12.10 8.40 -18.53
CA ASP A 40 11.37 9.01 -19.64
C ASP A 40 9.85 8.73 -19.56
N LEU A 41 9.14 9.44 -18.66
CA LEU A 41 7.69 9.35 -18.58
C LEU A 41 6.99 9.85 -19.88
N GLY A 42 7.66 10.65 -20.71
CA GLY A 42 7.14 11.04 -22.02
C GLY A 42 7.01 9.84 -22.95
N LYS A 43 8.05 9.01 -23.02
CA LYS A 43 8.02 7.72 -23.75
C LYS A 43 6.94 6.79 -23.18
N ALA A 44 6.80 6.71 -21.84
CA ALA A 44 5.75 5.90 -21.23
C ALA A 44 4.35 6.36 -21.66
N ARG A 45 4.05 7.67 -21.66
CA ARG A 45 2.76 8.22 -22.12
C ARG A 45 2.51 7.93 -23.61
N ALA A 46 3.55 8.00 -24.44
CA ALA A 46 3.42 7.66 -25.87
C ALA A 46 3.02 6.19 -26.07
N LEU A 47 3.62 5.26 -25.30
CA LEU A 47 3.28 3.84 -25.30
C LEU A 47 1.85 3.58 -24.76
N LEU A 48 1.32 4.48 -23.93
CA LEU A 48 -0.04 4.42 -23.37
C LEU A 48 -1.07 5.17 -24.22
N SER A 49 -0.78 5.53 -25.47
CA SER A 49 -1.71 6.30 -26.33
C SER A 49 -3.08 5.65 -26.54
N GLY A 50 -3.17 4.31 -26.42
CA GLY A 50 -4.44 3.55 -26.45
C GLY A 50 -5.04 3.22 -25.09
N ALA A 51 -4.45 3.69 -23.99
CA ALA A 51 -4.92 3.43 -22.63
C ALA A 51 -6.04 4.39 -22.20
N THR A 52 -6.86 3.96 -21.24
CA THR A 52 -7.81 4.85 -20.56
C THR A 52 -7.11 5.57 -19.44
N SER A 53 -7.02 6.91 -19.51
CA SER A 53 -6.53 7.73 -18.39
C SER A 53 -7.59 7.77 -17.27
N LEU A 54 -7.17 7.51 -16.05
CA LEU A 54 -8.00 7.59 -14.84
C LEU A 54 -7.73 8.86 -14.03
N GLY A 55 -6.75 9.66 -14.42
CA GLY A 55 -6.43 10.95 -13.81
C GLY A 55 -5.00 11.08 -13.31
N THR A 56 -4.70 12.29 -12.83
CA THR A 56 -3.43 12.62 -12.19
C THR A 56 -3.70 13.10 -10.77
N PHE A 57 -2.98 12.55 -9.82
CA PHE A 57 -3.20 12.78 -8.39
C PHE A 57 -1.89 13.18 -7.71
N VAL A 58 -1.95 14.20 -6.85
CA VAL A 58 -0.87 14.50 -5.93
C VAL A 58 -1.18 13.78 -4.61
N GLN A 59 -0.31 12.87 -4.22
CA GLN A 59 -0.52 11.97 -3.09
C GLN A 59 0.61 12.12 -2.07
N SER A 60 0.25 12.02 -0.79
CA SER A 60 1.18 11.90 0.33
C SER A 60 0.88 10.61 1.08
N ASP A 61 1.86 9.71 1.11
CA ASP A 61 1.80 8.45 1.83
C ASP A 61 2.60 8.60 3.13
N THR A 62 1.95 8.48 4.30
CA THR A 62 2.61 8.40 5.62
C THR A 62 2.72 6.93 6.00
N TYR A 63 3.94 6.42 6.11
CA TYR A 63 4.23 5.03 6.49
C TYR A 63 4.48 4.94 8.00
N PHE A 64 3.93 3.90 8.63
CA PHE A 64 4.03 3.64 10.05
C PHE A 64 4.85 2.39 10.31
N SER A 65 5.75 2.45 11.30
CA SER A 65 6.60 1.31 11.68
C SER A 65 5.81 0.27 12.46
N LEU A 66 5.69 -0.94 11.90
CA LEU A 66 5.00 -2.10 12.48
C LEU A 66 5.85 -3.39 12.40
N GLY A 67 7.17 -3.28 12.46
CA GLY A 67 8.08 -4.38 12.20
C GLY A 67 8.04 -4.79 10.73
N GLU A 68 7.84 -6.09 10.45
CA GLU A 68 7.79 -6.59 9.06
C GLU A 68 6.49 -6.25 8.32
N ARG A 69 5.48 -5.76 9.03
CA ARG A 69 4.18 -5.40 8.47
C ARG A 69 4.20 -3.98 7.96
N ARG A 70 3.46 -3.73 6.91
CA ARG A 70 3.44 -2.41 6.27
C ARG A 70 2.05 -1.79 6.37
N LEU A 71 2.00 -0.64 7.01
CA LEU A 71 0.79 0.20 7.11
C LEU A 71 1.13 1.59 6.61
N LYS A 72 0.28 2.12 5.74
CA LYS A 72 0.36 3.52 5.34
C LYS A 72 -1.00 4.16 5.27
N LEU A 73 -1.04 5.44 5.54
CA LEU A 73 -2.18 6.29 5.24
C LEU A 73 -1.83 7.14 4.02
N ARG A 74 -2.65 7.04 2.98
CA ARG A 74 -2.57 7.88 1.77
C ARG A 74 -3.56 9.01 1.87
N SER A 75 -3.09 10.22 1.68
CA SER A 75 -3.88 11.41 1.44
C SER A 75 -3.71 11.86 -0.02
N THR A 76 -4.78 12.41 -0.60
CA THR A 76 -4.75 13.00 -1.96
C THR A 76 -5.09 14.47 -1.85
N ASP A 77 -4.34 15.34 -2.52
CA ASP A 77 -4.58 16.78 -2.46
C ASP A 77 -6.00 17.10 -2.94
N GLY A 78 -6.69 17.97 -2.21
CA GLY A 78 -8.07 18.37 -2.49
C GLY A 78 -9.14 17.35 -2.07
N VAL A 79 -8.74 16.21 -1.48
CA VAL A 79 -9.66 15.16 -1.01
C VAL A 79 -9.58 15.06 0.51
N LYS A 80 -10.73 15.11 1.19
CA LYS A 80 -10.80 14.98 2.65
C LYS A 80 -10.59 13.55 3.12
N GLU A 81 -11.09 12.59 2.33
CA GLU A 81 -10.98 11.17 2.59
C GLU A 81 -9.51 10.74 2.48
N GLY A 82 -9.15 9.78 3.35
CA GLY A 82 -7.88 9.09 3.27
C GLY A 82 -8.05 7.62 2.90
N GLN A 83 -6.98 6.99 2.49
CA GLN A 83 -6.93 5.55 2.27
C GLN A 83 -5.93 4.92 3.23
N LEU A 84 -6.41 4.10 4.14
CA LEU A 84 -5.58 3.26 4.99
C LEU A 84 -5.26 1.98 4.21
N VAL A 85 -3.97 1.72 4.01
CA VAL A 85 -3.48 0.60 3.21
C VAL A 85 -2.56 -0.25 4.09
N TYR A 86 -3.00 -1.45 4.39
CA TYR A 86 -2.17 -2.49 5.00
C TYR A 86 -1.80 -3.52 3.94
N TYR A 87 -0.55 -3.94 3.92
CA TYR A 87 -0.13 -4.99 3.01
C TYR A 87 1.01 -5.83 3.57
N GLU A 88 0.99 -7.11 3.16
CA GLU A 88 2.07 -8.06 3.37
C GLU A 88 2.67 -8.42 2.02
N ARG A 89 3.98 -8.29 1.91
CA ARG A 89 4.69 -8.48 0.66
C ARG A 89 6.12 -8.93 0.94
N PRO A 90 6.62 -10.00 0.28
CA PRO A 90 8.04 -10.30 0.31
C PRO A 90 8.85 -9.24 -0.44
N ASP A 91 10.02 -8.89 0.08
CA ASP A 91 10.97 -8.03 -0.62
C ASP A 91 11.73 -8.86 -1.66
N ALA A 92 11.24 -8.81 -2.90
CA ALA A 92 11.84 -9.47 -4.05
C ALA A 92 11.87 -8.51 -5.25
N SER A 93 12.86 -8.62 -6.11
CA SER A 93 12.87 -7.92 -7.40
C SER A 93 11.97 -8.63 -8.41
N GLY A 94 11.47 -7.89 -9.41
CA GLY A 94 10.56 -8.42 -10.42
C GLY A 94 9.09 -8.38 -10.03
N VAL A 95 8.30 -9.30 -10.59
CA VAL A 95 6.87 -9.38 -10.29
C VAL A 95 6.66 -9.94 -8.89
N LYS A 96 5.96 -9.18 -8.06
CA LYS A 96 5.64 -9.51 -6.66
C LYS A 96 4.17 -9.82 -6.50
N GLU A 97 3.87 -10.63 -5.51
CA GLU A 97 2.52 -10.84 -5.02
C GLU A 97 2.32 -10.07 -3.73
N SER A 98 1.17 -9.42 -3.62
CA SER A 98 0.80 -8.64 -2.44
C SER A 98 -0.63 -8.99 -2.02
N GLN A 99 -0.81 -9.17 -0.72
CA GLN A 99 -2.13 -9.16 -0.11
C GLN A 99 -2.36 -7.77 0.47
N VAL A 100 -3.36 -7.07 -0.04
CA VAL A 100 -3.63 -5.68 0.32
C VAL A 100 -5.01 -5.57 0.95
N LEU A 101 -5.07 -5.00 2.16
CA LEU A 101 -6.28 -4.53 2.79
C LEU A 101 -6.37 -3.02 2.61
N LEU A 102 -7.48 -2.55 2.07
CA LEU A 102 -7.69 -1.14 1.82
C LEU A 102 -8.99 -0.68 2.48
N ALA A 103 -8.90 0.36 3.32
CA ALA A 103 -10.05 0.99 3.95
C ALA A 103 -10.05 2.49 3.63
N THR A 104 -11.20 2.99 3.18
CA THR A 104 -11.42 4.44 3.04
C THR A 104 -11.83 5.01 4.39
N VAL A 105 -11.18 6.10 4.80
CA VAL A 105 -11.50 6.85 6.01
C VAL A 105 -12.05 8.22 5.62
N SER A 106 -13.12 8.66 6.27
CA SER A 106 -13.84 9.88 5.92
C SER A 106 -13.07 11.18 6.22
N ASP A 107 -12.05 11.10 7.07
CA ASP A 107 -11.17 12.23 7.41
C ASP A 107 -9.74 11.72 7.54
N GLY A 108 -8.98 11.84 6.44
CA GLY A 108 -7.59 11.38 6.38
C GLY A 108 -6.68 12.14 7.34
N ALA A 109 -6.90 13.44 7.52
CA ALA A 109 -6.07 14.25 8.42
C ALA A 109 -6.24 13.86 9.88
N ALA A 110 -7.49 13.66 10.33
CA ALA A 110 -7.77 13.22 11.69
C ALA A 110 -7.20 11.82 11.97
N VAL A 111 -7.34 10.89 11.03
CA VAL A 111 -6.77 9.54 11.15
C VAL A 111 -5.23 9.59 11.16
N ARG A 112 -4.62 10.43 10.32
CA ARG A 112 -3.16 10.63 10.34
C ARG A 112 -2.70 11.11 11.73
N GLU A 113 -3.36 12.11 12.30
CA GLU A 113 -3.02 12.61 13.62
C GLU A 113 -3.13 11.54 14.70
N MET A 114 -4.19 10.74 14.69
CA MET A 114 -4.34 9.63 15.64
C MET A 114 -3.23 8.59 15.48
N LEU A 115 -2.94 8.15 14.26
CA LEU A 115 -1.94 7.13 14.00
C LEU A 115 -0.53 7.60 14.34
N THR A 116 -0.18 8.86 14.10
CA THR A 116 1.13 9.41 14.47
C THR A 116 1.35 9.54 15.98
N ARG A 117 0.27 9.55 16.79
CA ARG A 117 0.37 9.49 18.25
C ARG A 117 0.56 8.07 18.79
N VAL A 118 0.19 7.05 18.00
CA VAL A 118 0.21 5.64 18.40
C VAL A 118 1.43 4.91 17.85
N PHE A 119 1.79 5.21 16.61
CA PHE A 119 2.85 4.52 15.88
C PHE A 119 3.96 5.49 15.47
N PRO A 120 5.23 5.09 15.55
CA PRO A 120 6.31 5.86 14.93
C PRO A 120 6.08 6.01 13.42
N VAL A 121 6.27 7.23 12.92
CA VAL A 121 6.31 7.46 11.46
C VAL A 121 7.65 6.96 10.96
N GLN A 122 7.61 6.05 10.01
CA GLN A 122 8.78 5.49 9.36
C GLN A 122 9.27 6.41 8.23
N ALA A 123 8.35 6.81 7.34
CA ALA A 123 8.68 7.67 6.22
C ALA A 123 7.45 8.46 5.74
N GLU A 124 7.69 9.59 5.09
CA GLU A 124 6.69 10.33 4.33
C GLU A 124 7.12 10.43 2.88
N VAL A 125 6.23 10.04 1.98
CA VAL A 125 6.48 10.01 0.54
C VAL A 125 5.45 10.88 -0.16
N ARG A 126 5.89 11.94 -0.83
CA ARG A 126 5.05 12.78 -1.68
C ARG A 126 5.33 12.46 -3.14
N LYS A 127 4.26 12.29 -3.93
CA LYS A 127 4.38 11.98 -5.35
C LYS A 127 3.26 12.58 -6.17
N THR A 128 3.54 12.82 -7.44
CA THR A 128 2.51 12.98 -8.48
C THR A 128 2.37 11.66 -9.20
N ARG A 129 1.16 11.10 -9.22
CA ARG A 129 0.83 9.83 -9.85
C ARG A 129 -0.17 10.04 -10.98
N GLU A 130 0.21 9.66 -12.19
CA GLU A 130 -0.72 9.49 -13.31
C GLU A 130 -1.17 8.03 -13.34
N VAL A 131 -2.48 7.80 -13.46
CA VAL A 131 -3.06 6.46 -13.43
C VAL A 131 -3.72 6.16 -14.77
N TYR A 132 -3.36 5.02 -15.35
CA TYR A 132 -3.91 4.53 -16.60
C TYR A 132 -4.44 3.11 -16.43
N ARG A 133 -5.42 2.73 -17.26
CA ARG A 133 -5.83 1.34 -17.45
C ARG A 133 -5.42 0.90 -18.86
N PHE A 134 -4.56 -0.12 -18.90
CA PHE A 134 -4.00 -0.64 -20.15
C PHE A 134 -3.95 -2.17 -20.09
N GLN A 135 -4.60 -2.85 -21.04
CA GLN A 135 -4.64 -4.32 -21.13
C GLN A 135 -5.05 -5.03 -19.82
N GLY A 136 -6.04 -4.48 -19.10
CA GLY A 136 -6.51 -5.04 -17.84
C GLY A 136 -5.61 -4.79 -16.63
N VAL A 137 -4.54 -4.00 -16.79
CA VAL A 137 -3.56 -3.63 -15.75
C VAL A 137 -3.71 -2.16 -15.41
N GLN A 138 -3.57 -1.78 -14.14
CA GLN A 138 -3.33 -0.39 -13.76
C GLN A 138 -1.85 -0.07 -13.97
N VAL A 139 -1.59 1.00 -14.71
CA VAL A 139 -0.25 1.51 -14.96
C VAL A 139 -0.13 2.86 -14.28
N HIS A 140 0.87 3.00 -13.41
CA HIS A 140 1.14 4.23 -12.69
C HIS A 140 2.45 4.84 -13.17
N LEU A 141 2.39 6.12 -13.55
CA LEU A 141 3.58 6.93 -13.81
C LEU A 141 3.77 7.84 -12.60
N ASP A 142 4.79 7.56 -11.81
CA ASP A 142 5.07 8.28 -10.58
C ASP A 142 6.27 9.22 -10.74
N THR A 143 6.08 10.48 -10.32
CA THR A 143 7.17 11.39 -10.00
C THR A 143 7.20 11.55 -8.49
N VAL A 144 8.23 11.01 -7.85
CA VAL A 144 8.37 10.95 -6.40
C VAL A 144 9.39 11.98 -5.92
N ALA A 145 8.97 12.84 -5.00
CA ALA A 145 9.84 13.91 -4.47
C ALA A 145 11.11 13.31 -3.84
N GLY A 146 12.27 13.79 -4.26
CA GLY A 146 13.57 13.33 -3.77
C GLY A 146 14.04 11.97 -4.29
N LEU A 147 13.20 11.19 -4.97
CA LEU A 147 13.55 9.83 -5.40
C LEU A 147 13.63 9.64 -6.92
N GLY A 148 12.96 10.51 -7.72
CA GLY A 148 12.95 10.41 -9.17
C GLY A 148 11.64 9.88 -9.76
N LYS A 149 11.73 9.20 -10.90
CA LYS A 149 10.57 8.77 -11.69
C LYS A 149 10.49 7.25 -11.76
N PHE A 150 9.26 6.75 -11.75
CA PHE A 150 8.98 5.32 -11.66
C PHE A 150 7.79 4.94 -12.52
N LEU A 151 7.80 3.69 -12.96
CA LEU A 151 6.68 3.00 -13.57
C LEU A 151 6.26 1.86 -12.66
N GLU A 152 4.95 1.71 -12.44
CA GLU A 152 4.40 0.63 -11.63
C GLU A 152 3.23 -0.01 -12.36
N PHE A 153 3.21 -1.32 -12.42
CA PHE A 153 2.11 -2.12 -12.95
C PHE A 153 1.43 -2.86 -11.82
N GLU A 154 0.11 -2.77 -11.73
CA GLU A 154 -0.69 -3.49 -10.75
C GLU A 154 -1.84 -4.24 -11.46
N LYS A 155 -1.92 -5.55 -11.26
CA LYS A 155 -3.04 -6.36 -11.70
C LYS A 155 -3.69 -7.05 -10.51
N ILE A 156 -4.96 -6.71 -10.27
CA ILE A 156 -5.79 -7.38 -9.26
C ILE A 156 -6.16 -8.74 -9.83
N LEU A 157 -6.03 -9.77 -9.01
CA LEU A 157 -6.40 -11.15 -9.31
C LEU A 157 -7.79 -11.44 -8.73
N ALA A 158 -8.64 -12.13 -9.50
CA ALA A 158 -9.94 -12.59 -9.01
C ALA A 158 -9.76 -13.71 -7.98
N ASP A 159 -8.79 -14.59 -8.23
CA ASP A 159 -8.41 -15.67 -7.34
C ASP A 159 -6.96 -16.15 -7.63
N ASP A 160 -6.53 -17.15 -6.89
CA ASP A 160 -5.17 -17.69 -6.97
C ASP A 160 -4.86 -18.37 -8.32
N SER A 161 -5.85 -18.79 -9.08
CA SER A 161 -5.64 -19.41 -10.40
C SER A 161 -5.12 -18.43 -11.45
N GLU A 162 -5.37 -17.13 -11.25
CA GLU A 162 -4.91 -16.07 -12.15
C GLU A 162 -3.46 -15.62 -11.91
N ARG A 163 -2.78 -16.13 -10.89
CA ARG A 163 -1.41 -15.69 -10.51
C ARG A 163 -0.41 -15.79 -11.66
N GLU A 164 -0.35 -16.96 -12.27
CA GLU A 164 0.61 -17.20 -13.35
C GLU A 164 0.33 -16.35 -14.57
N GLU A 165 -0.95 -16.19 -14.94
CA GLU A 165 -1.35 -15.32 -16.04
C GLU A 165 -1.08 -13.85 -15.72
N GLY A 166 -1.33 -13.43 -14.47
CA GLY A 166 -1.00 -12.10 -13.99
C GLY A 166 0.50 -11.81 -14.10
N ARG A 167 1.35 -12.74 -13.66
CA ARG A 167 2.81 -12.61 -13.80
C ARG A 167 3.24 -12.47 -15.25
N LYS A 168 2.75 -13.34 -16.13
CA LYS A 168 3.04 -13.28 -17.58
C LYS A 168 2.61 -11.96 -18.20
N THR A 169 1.45 -11.45 -17.79
CA THR A 169 0.94 -10.15 -18.26
C THR A 169 1.90 -9.02 -17.86
N LEU A 170 2.35 -8.95 -16.60
CA LEU A 170 3.27 -7.90 -16.15
C LEU A 170 4.66 -8.03 -16.80
N GLU A 171 5.16 -9.25 -17.01
CA GLU A 171 6.41 -9.48 -17.74
C GLU A 171 6.30 -9.09 -19.23
N ALA A 172 5.14 -9.28 -19.85
CA ALA A 172 4.89 -8.81 -21.21
C ALA A 172 4.88 -7.28 -21.27
N LEU A 173 4.27 -6.61 -20.29
CA LEU A 173 4.30 -5.15 -20.18
C LEU A 173 5.72 -4.64 -19.90
N ARG A 174 6.50 -5.30 -19.04
CA ARG A 174 7.91 -4.96 -18.81
C ARG A 174 8.68 -4.87 -20.12
N ARG A 175 8.52 -5.91 -20.97
CA ARG A 175 9.17 -5.94 -22.31
C ARG A 175 8.61 -4.88 -23.23
N TYR A 176 7.29 -4.66 -23.25
CA TYR A 176 6.67 -3.63 -24.07
C TYR A 176 7.17 -2.22 -23.73
N PHE A 177 7.35 -1.91 -22.44
CA PHE A 177 7.93 -0.64 -21.98
C PHE A 177 9.45 -0.61 -22.03
N GLN A 178 10.11 -1.70 -22.45
CA GLN A 178 11.57 -1.83 -22.54
C GLN A 178 12.27 -1.55 -21.22
N ILE A 179 11.74 -2.11 -20.12
CA ILE A 179 12.32 -1.97 -18.78
C ILE A 179 13.38 -3.06 -18.60
N PRO A 180 14.68 -2.69 -18.41
CA PRO A 180 15.73 -3.65 -18.14
C PRO A 180 15.63 -4.21 -16.70
N GLU A 181 16.31 -5.33 -16.44
CA GLU A 181 16.21 -5.99 -15.13
C GLU A 181 16.84 -5.17 -14.01
N GLU A 182 17.91 -4.45 -14.31
CA GLU A 182 18.62 -3.58 -13.37
C GLU A 182 17.78 -2.41 -12.84
N ASP A 183 16.74 -1.99 -13.58
CA ASP A 183 15.82 -0.94 -13.17
C ASP A 183 14.67 -1.47 -12.29
N LEU A 184 14.50 -2.80 -12.17
CA LEU A 184 13.48 -3.40 -11.36
C LEU A 184 13.73 -3.17 -9.87
N MET A 185 12.67 -2.85 -9.14
CA MET A 185 12.76 -2.47 -7.74
C MET A 185 12.18 -3.53 -6.80
N ALA A 186 12.99 -3.98 -5.85
CA ALA A 186 12.54 -4.80 -4.73
C ALA A 186 11.84 -3.95 -3.65
N SER A 187 12.34 -2.75 -3.41
CA SER A 187 11.98 -1.89 -2.28
C SER A 187 10.71 -1.07 -2.53
N SER A 188 10.05 -0.66 -1.46
CA SER A 188 9.01 0.37 -1.50
C SER A 188 9.63 1.78 -1.52
N TYR A 189 8.83 2.81 -1.77
CA TYR A 189 9.32 4.19 -1.67
C TYR A 189 9.76 4.55 -0.24
N SER A 190 9.11 3.97 0.79
CA SER A 190 9.53 4.19 2.19
C SER A 190 10.94 3.69 2.45
N ASP A 191 11.28 2.50 1.93
CA ASP A 191 12.60 1.91 2.11
C ASP A 191 13.70 2.76 1.44
N LEU A 192 13.37 3.40 0.29
CA LEU A 192 14.28 4.29 -0.43
C LEU A 192 14.52 5.62 0.30
N VAL A 193 13.49 6.15 0.98
CA VAL A 193 13.62 7.39 1.78
C VAL A 193 14.50 7.16 3.00
N GLU A 194 14.45 5.96 3.62
CA GLU A 194 15.29 5.62 4.78
C GLU A 194 16.76 5.39 4.42
N SER A 195 17.03 5.02 3.16
CA SER A 195 18.38 4.65 2.71
C SER A 195 19.19 5.84 2.16
N GLY A 196 18.58 7.01 2.01
CA GLY A 196 19.18 8.24 1.44
C GLY A 196 19.41 9.29 2.48
#